data_36bf3c0c47c14bc5a49da2827100d65c
#
_entry.id   36bf3c0c47c14bc5a49da2827100d65c
#
_cell.length_a   1.000
_cell.length_b   1.000
_cell.length_c   1.000
_cell.angle_alpha   90.00
_cell.angle_beta   90.00
_cell.angle_gamma   90.00
#
_symmetry.space_group_name_H-M   'P 1'
#
loop_
_entity.id
_entity.type
_entity.pdbx_description
1 polymer ?
#
loop_
_entity_poly.entity_id
_entity_poly.type
_entity_poly.pdbx_seq_one_letter_code
_entity_poly.pdbx_strand_id
1 'polypeptide(L)'
;MKKFVLLFVVLAAFAISTSAQCDKKVQWSATKADFVDEAGAIQDTKNVKVEIYTNKKEIKITHDDDLTDSLVGSVKEFNCDWKQPFKNGKTIIKADLQEKNGEYTNSIITIEAVDAKISITINMVAPDGRKMIIKIPVDNYAEGKN
;
A
#
# COMPACT_ATOMS: atom_id res chain seq x y z
N MET A 1 -10.03 26.98 -38.37
CA MET A 1 -10.24 27.23 -36.94
C MET A 1 -11.00 26.08 -36.20
N LYS A 2 -12.01 25.48 -36.80
CA LYS A 2 -12.74 24.34 -36.12
C LYS A 2 -11.91 23.09 -35.84
N LYS A 3 -10.86 22.77 -36.63
CA LYS A 3 -9.99 21.60 -36.45
C LYS A 3 -8.99 21.76 -35.29
N PHE A 4 -8.59 22.99 -34.95
CA PHE A 4 -7.68 23.26 -33.83
C PHE A 4 -8.34 23.12 -32.45
N VAL A 5 -9.64 23.45 -32.36
CA VAL A 5 -10.40 23.34 -31.11
C VAL A 5 -10.60 21.88 -30.73
N LEU A 6 -10.81 20.99 -31.72
CA LEU A 6 -10.98 19.55 -31.46
C LEU A 6 -9.69 18.90 -30.91
N LEU A 7 -8.53 19.34 -31.37
CA LEU A 7 -7.24 18.84 -30.92
C LEU A 7 -6.95 19.21 -29.45
N PHE A 8 -7.36 20.43 -29.06
CA PHE A 8 -7.17 20.89 -27.67
C PHE A 8 -8.06 20.17 -26.65
N VAL A 9 -9.29 19.78 -27.04
CA VAL A 9 -10.22 19.03 -26.19
C VAL A 9 -9.72 17.60 -25.96
N VAL A 10 -9.09 16.98 -26.96
CA VAL A 10 -8.54 15.61 -26.81
C VAL A 10 -7.31 15.60 -25.90
N LEU A 11 -6.43 16.63 -25.95
CA LEU A 11 -5.28 16.72 -25.03
C LEU A 11 -5.69 16.95 -23.57
N ALA A 12 -6.78 17.68 -23.31
CA ALA A 12 -7.27 17.94 -21.95
C ALA A 12 -7.85 16.69 -21.26
N ALA A 13 -8.33 15.70 -22.04
CA ALA A 13 -8.92 14.46 -21.49
C ALA A 13 -7.87 13.49 -20.90
N PHE A 14 -6.59 13.63 -21.22
CA PHE A 14 -5.52 12.76 -20.70
C PHE A 14 -4.94 13.20 -19.37
N ALA A 15 -5.23 14.40 -18.88
CA ALA A 15 -4.63 14.95 -17.67
C ALA A 15 -5.35 14.60 -16.36
N ILE A 16 -6.53 13.95 -16.41
CA ILE A 16 -7.40 13.77 -15.23
C ILE A 16 -7.20 12.41 -14.54
N SER A 17 -6.42 11.50 -15.11
CA SER A 17 -6.42 10.09 -14.66
C SER A 17 -5.55 9.78 -13.45
N THR A 18 -4.60 10.63 -13.05
CA THR A 18 -3.61 10.26 -12.02
C THR A 18 -4.06 10.53 -10.58
N SER A 19 -4.90 11.54 -10.34
CA SER A 19 -5.37 11.85 -8.99
C SER A 19 -6.53 10.97 -8.52
N ALA A 20 -7.38 10.47 -9.43
CA ALA A 20 -8.52 9.62 -9.10
C ALA A 20 -8.13 8.27 -8.47
N GLN A 21 -6.92 7.79 -8.77
CA GLN A 21 -6.41 6.53 -8.24
C GLN A 21 -6.04 6.61 -6.76
N CYS A 22 -5.55 7.76 -6.32
CA CYS A 22 -5.13 7.98 -4.94
C CYS A 22 -6.29 8.05 -3.95
N ASP A 23 -7.53 8.15 -4.43
CA ASP A 23 -8.74 8.24 -3.60
C ASP A 23 -9.45 6.89 -3.43
N LYS A 24 -9.00 5.85 -4.13
CA LYS A 24 -9.65 4.55 -4.10
C LYS A 24 -9.28 3.75 -2.86
N LYS A 25 -10.23 2.94 -2.41
CA LYS A 25 -9.95 1.84 -1.50
C LYS A 25 -9.33 0.71 -2.32
N VAL A 26 -8.22 0.16 -1.84
CA VAL A 26 -7.56 -0.96 -2.52
C VAL A 26 -7.36 -2.09 -1.54
N GLN A 27 -7.69 -3.30 -1.99
CA GLN A 27 -7.37 -4.55 -1.32
C GLN A 27 -6.19 -5.19 -2.05
N TRP A 28 -5.14 -5.49 -1.31
CA TRP A 28 -3.94 -6.17 -1.78
C TRP A 28 -3.91 -7.56 -1.19
N SER A 29 -3.56 -8.56 -1.99
CA SER A 29 -3.50 -9.96 -1.56
C SER A 29 -2.13 -10.54 -1.90
N ALA A 30 -1.57 -11.31 -0.98
CA ALA A 30 -0.30 -11.99 -1.11
C ALA A 30 -0.34 -13.35 -0.40
N THR A 31 0.54 -14.26 -0.81
CA THR A 31 0.66 -15.62 -0.25
C THR A 31 1.95 -15.82 0.53
N LYS A 32 2.77 -14.79 0.64
CA LYS A 32 3.97 -14.81 1.47
C LYS A 32 4.35 -13.44 2.01
N ALA A 33 5.11 -13.45 3.09
CA ALA A 33 5.74 -12.28 3.68
C ALA A 33 7.22 -12.58 3.99
N ASP A 34 8.12 -11.71 3.54
CA ASP A 34 9.55 -11.80 3.78
C ASP A 34 9.93 -10.82 4.90
N PHE A 35 10.50 -11.32 5.99
CA PHE A 35 11.10 -10.50 7.05
C PHE A 35 12.53 -10.17 6.64
N VAL A 36 12.85 -8.89 6.61
CA VAL A 36 14.15 -8.42 6.13
C VAL A 36 14.85 -7.58 7.20
N ASP A 37 16.18 -7.54 7.14
CA ASP A 37 16.97 -6.63 7.96
C ASP A 37 17.01 -5.19 7.37
N GLU A 38 17.72 -4.29 8.05
CA GLU A 38 17.87 -2.90 7.59
C GLU A 38 18.63 -2.77 6.26
N ALA A 39 19.43 -3.76 5.90
CA ALA A 39 20.13 -3.83 4.60
C ALA A 39 19.23 -4.40 3.48
N GLY A 40 18.03 -4.90 3.84
CA GLY A 40 17.08 -5.52 2.92
C GLY A 40 17.35 -7.00 2.64
N ALA A 41 18.25 -7.64 3.39
CA ALA A 41 18.49 -9.08 3.27
C ALA A 41 17.37 -9.87 3.97
N ILE A 42 16.86 -10.89 3.29
CA ILE A 42 15.77 -11.75 3.81
C ILE A 42 16.36 -12.58 4.97
N GLN A 43 15.73 -12.45 6.14
CA GLN A 43 16.06 -13.21 7.35
C GLN A 43 15.14 -14.41 7.54
N ASP A 44 13.87 -14.26 7.17
CA ASP A 44 12.85 -15.31 7.26
C ASP A 44 11.77 -15.08 6.19
N THR A 45 11.13 -16.15 5.76
CA THR A 45 9.99 -16.10 4.84
C THR A 45 8.84 -16.90 5.43
N LYS A 46 7.68 -16.26 5.59
CA LYS A 46 6.43 -16.93 5.98
C LYS A 46 5.56 -17.14 4.76
N ASN A 47 5.15 -18.38 4.52
CA ASN A 47 4.09 -18.69 3.58
C ASN A 47 2.77 -18.53 4.31
N VAL A 48 2.15 -17.40 4.13
CA VAL A 48 0.97 -16.95 4.86
C VAL A 48 0.12 -16.11 3.93
N LYS A 49 -1.19 -16.30 3.92
CA LYS A 49 -2.10 -15.43 3.20
C LYS A 49 -2.16 -14.07 3.91
N VAL A 50 -1.81 -13.02 3.21
CA VAL A 50 -1.87 -11.65 3.72
C VAL A 50 -2.88 -10.85 2.90
N GLU A 51 -3.79 -10.17 3.57
CA GLU A 51 -4.67 -9.20 2.95
C GLU A 51 -4.47 -7.83 3.59
N ILE A 52 -4.26 -6.82 2.76
CA ILE A 52 -4.03 -5.45 3.18
C ILE A 52 -5.09 -4.56 2.53
N TYR A 53 -5.85 -3.85 3.34
CA TYR A 53 -6.83 -2.87 2.89
C TYR A 53 -6.29 -1.48 3.14
N THR A 54 -6.25 -0.65 2.11
CA THR A 54 -5.73 0.71 2.22
C THR A 54 -6.71 1.73 1.67
N ASN A 55 -6.83 2.85 2.37
CA ASN A 55 -7.44 4.08 1.87
C ASN A 55 -6.79 5.29 2.58
N LYS A 56 -7.24 6.51 2.30
CA LYS A 56 -6.68 7.74 2.90
C LYS A 56 -6.92 7.89 4.40
N LYS A 57 -7.80 7.10 5.01
CA LYS A 57 -8.20 7.24 6.42
C LYS A 57 -7.70 6.11 7.29
N GLU A 58 -7.65 4.90 6.74
CA GLU A 58 -7.36 3.69 7.51
C GLU A 58 -6.56 2.68 6.69
N ILE A 59 -5.85 1.85 7.38
CA ILE A 59 -5.22 0.64 6.88
C ILE A 59 -5.60 -0.54 7.77
N LYS A 60 -5.84 -1.69 7.16
CA LYS A 60 -6.09 -2.94 7.86
C LYS A 60 -5.24 -4.03 7.23
N ILE A 61 -4.57 -4.82 8.06
CA ILE A 61 -3.73 -5.96 7.66
C ILE A 61 -4.27 -7.18 8.36
N THR A 62 -4.57 -8.23 7.60
CA THR A 62 -5.00 -9.54 8.13
C THR A 62 -4.10 -10.62 7.57
N HIS A 63 -3.90 -11.70 8.31
CA HIS A 63 -3.20 -12.88 7.83
C HIS A 63 -4.02 -14.14 8.11
N ASP A 64 -3.89 -15.15 7.22
CA ASP A 64 -4.59 -16.43 7.27
C ASP A 64 -6.12 -16.34 7.49
N ASP A 65 -6.75 -15.28 6.94
CA ASP A 65 -8.17 -14.97 7.13
C ASP A 65 -8.59 -14.81 8.60
N ASP A 66 -7.63 -14.66 9.53
CA ASP A 66 -7.90 -14.42 10.94
C ASP A 66 -8.21 -12.94 11.19
N LEU A 67 -9.50 -12.62 11.24
CA LEU A 67 -9.96 -11.27 11.54
C LEU A 67 -9.70 -10.87 13.01
N THR A 68 -9.41 -11.85 13.88
CA THR A 68 -9.15 -11.59 15.30
C THR A 68 -7.70 -11.18 15.55
N ASP A 69 -6.80 -11.49 14.62
CA ASP A 69 -5.38 -11.11 14.66
C ASP A 69 -5.06 -10.13 13.53
N SER A 70 -5.83 -9.05 13.46
CA SER A 70 -5.66 -8.00 12.48
C SER A 70 -4.98 -6.78 13.07
N LEU A 71 -4.06 -6.18 12.30
CA LEU A 71 -3.53 -4.86 12.58
C LEU A 71 -4.44 -3.82 11.91
N VAL A 72 -4.91 -2.87 12.70
CA VAL A 72 -5.76 -1.77 12.18
C VAL A 72 -5.08 -0.45 12.51
N GLY A 73 -5.01 0.46 11.56
CA GLY A 73 -4.35 1.73 11.76
C GLY A 73 -5.09 2.93 11.19
N SER A 74 -4.96 4.05 11.91
CA SER A 74 -5.36 5.37 11.42
C SER A 74 -4.25 5.96 10.58
N VAL A 75 -4.56 6.39 9.36
CA VAL A 75 -3.62 7.04 8.47
C VAL A 75 -3.38 8.48 8.92
N LYS A 76 -2.11 8.83 9.17
CA LYS A 76 -1.66 10.18 9.52
C LYS A 76 -1.20 10.96 8.30
N GLU A 77 -0.46 10.30 7.41
CA GLU A 77 0.02 10.90 6.17
C GLU A 77 -0.21 9.90 5.02
N PHE A 78 -0.63 10.42 3.89
CA PHE A 78 -0.86 9.64 2.68
C PHE A 78 -0.28 10.38 1.47
N ASN A 79 0.87 9.92 1.00
CA ASN A 79 1.56 10.46 -0.16
C ASN A 79 1.45 9.48 -1.32
N CYS A 80 0.83 9.91 -2.40
CA CYS A 80 0.53 9.08 -3.54
C CYS A 80 1.14 9.69 -4.80
N ASP A 81 2.07 8.96 -5.43
CA ASP A 81 2.79 9.37 -6.63
C ASP A 81 2.82 8.20 -7.64
N TRP A 82 1.80 8.13 -8.49
CA TRP A 82 1.70 7.14 -9.55
C TRP A 82 1.84 7.79 -10.92
N LYS A 83 2.91 7.45 -11.65
CA LYS A 83 3.07 7.83 -13.06
C LYS A 83 2.11 7.06 -13.96
N GLN A 84 1.97 5.78 -13.69
CA GLN A 84 0.98 4.89 -14.29
C GLN A 84 0.37 4.05 -13.17
N PRO A 85 -0.96 4.09 -13.00
CA PRO A 85 -1.65 3.38 -11.93
C PRO A 85 -1.24 1.91 -11.82
N PHE A 86 -0.75 1.51 -10.64
CA PHE A 86 -0.30 0.16 -10.28
C PHE A 86 0.73 -0.49 -11.24
N LYS A 87 1.34 0.31 -12.11
CA LYS A 87 2.44 -0.14 -12.98
C LYS A 87 3.76 0.51 -12.63
N ASN A 88 3.76 1.83 -12.45
CA ASN A 88 4.96 2.57 -12.10
C ASN A 88 4.61 3.72 -11.16
N GLY A 89 5.14 3.68 -9.95
CA GLY A 89 4.94 4.68 -8.93
C GLY A 89 4.85 4.09 -7.54
N LYS A 90 4.43 4.92 -6.58
CA LYS A 90 4.34 4.50 -5.18
C LYS A 90 3.31 5.29 -4.38
N THR A 91 2.86 4.67 -3.31
CA THR A 91 2.12 5.31 -2.23
C THR A 91 2.88 5.08 -0.92
N ILE A 92 3.10 6.14 -0.15
CA ILE A 92 3.69 6.07 1.19
C ILE A 92 2.62 6.46 2.21
N ILE A 93 2.35 5.58 3.14
CA ILE A 93 1.36 5.76 4.20
C ILE A 93 2.09 5.74 5.53
N LYS A 94 1.92 6.80 6.36
CA LYS A 94 2.29 6.76 7.77
C LYS A 94 1.04 6.51 8.60
N ALA A 95 1.08 5.51 9.45
CA ALA A 95 -0.03 5.10 10.28
C ALA A 95 0.46 4.60 11.64
N ASP A 96 -0.40 4.76 12.64
CA ASP A 96 -0.25 4.02 13.90
C ASP A 96 -1.09 2.75 13.78
N LEU A 97 -0.40 1.61 13.67
CA LEU A 97 -1.04 0.31 13.68
C LEU A 97 -1.29 -0.13 15.13
N GLN A 98 -2.50 -0.58 15.40
CA GLN A 98 -2.86 -1.15 16.70
C GLN A 98 -2.85 -2.67 16.61
N GLU A 99 -2.13 -3.28 17.52
CA GLU A 99 -2.10 -4.72 17.73
C GLU A 99 -3.28 -5.16 18.61
N LYS A 100 -3.54 -6.47 18.65
CA LYS A 100 -4.60 -7.09 19.45
C LYS A 100 -4.50 -6.79 20.95
N ASN A 101 -3.28 -6.63 21.47
CA ASN A 101 -3.01 -6.25 22.86
C ASN A 101 -3.31 -4.78 23.18
N GLY A 102 -3.71 -3.99 22.17
CA GLY A 102 -4.00 -2.56 22.29
C GLY A 102 -2.78 -1.65 22.16
N GLU A 103 -1.58 -2.20 21.97
CA GLU A 103 -0.38 -1.41 21.73
C GLU A 103 -0.39 -0.80 20.33
N TYR A 104 0.16 0.41 20.22
CA TYR A 104 0.29 1.11 18.96
C TYR A 104 1.74 1.08 18.48
N THR A 105 1.91 0.78 17.23
CA THR A 105 3.19 0.73 16.54
C THR A 105 3.23 1.76 15.42
N ASN A 106 4.18 2.70 15.49
CA ASN A 106 4.40 3.63 14.39
C ASN A 106 4.88 2.87 13.16
N SER A 107 4.19 3.09 12.04
CA SER A 107 4.45 2.32 10.84
C SER A 107 4.55 3.21 9.61
N ILE A 108 5.47 2.86 8.72
CA ILE A 108 5.57 3.43 7.39
C ILE A 108 5.34 2.29 6.40
N ILE A 109 4.26 2.41 5.64
CA ILE A 109 3.88 1.43 4.64
C ILE A 109 4.16 2.03 3.27
N THR A 110 5.00 1.39 2.49
CA THR A 110 5.32 1.79 1.11
C THR A 110 4.74 0.75 0.15
N ILE A 111 3.82 1.17 -0.69
CA ILE A 111 3.27 0.37 -1.79
C ILE A 111 3.93 0.88 -3.05
N GLU A 112 4.73 0.06 -3.71
CA GLU A 112 5.50 0.44 -4.88
C GLU A 112 5.27 -0.55 -6.02
N ALA A 113 5.17 -0.02 -7.23
CA ALA A 113 5.16 -0.83 -8.44
C ALA A 113 6.26 -0.38 -9.41
N VAL A 114 6.97 -1.36 -9.94
CA VAL A 114 7.94 -1.23 -11.01
C VAL A 114 7.59 -2.26 -12.08
N ASP A 115 7.32 -1.80 -13.30
CA ASP A 115 6.92 -2.65 -14.43
C ASP A 115 5.75 -3.61 -14.07
N ALA A 116 4.75 -3.07 -13.40
CA ALA A 116 3.54 -3.77 -12.92
C ALA A 116 3.81 -4.86 -11.86
N LYS A 117 5.02 -4.98 -11.33
CA LYS A 117 5.31 -5.81 -10.16
C LYS A 117 5.13 -4.96 -8.91
N ILE A 118 4.15 -5.32 -8.10
CA ILE A 118 3.79 -4.57 -6.91
C ILE A 118 4.42 -5.23 -5.68
N SER A 119 5.00 -4.43 -4.81
CA SER A 119 5.47 -4.86 -3.50
C SER A 119 5.00 -3.87 -2.43
N ILE A 120 4.73 -4.40 -1.24
CA ILE A 120 4.41 -3.60 -0.06
C ILE A 120 5.53 -3.82 0.95
N THR A 121 6.13 -2.72 1.41
CA THR A 121 7.11 -2.75 2.50
C THR A 121 6.50 -2.09 3.72
N ILE A 122 6.48 -2.80 4.84
CA ILE A 122 5.98 -2.31 6.12
C ILE A 122 7.17 -2.17 7.05
N ASN A 123 7.48 -0.93 7.44
CA ASN A 123 8.47 -0.64 8.48
C ASN A 123 7.72 -0.30 9.76
N MET A 124 7.93 -1.08 10.81
CA MET A 124 7.33 -0.89 12.12
C MET A 124 8.40 -0.64 13.17
N VAL A 125 8.11 0.25 14.12
CA VAL A 125 8.94 0.48 15.29
C VAL A 125 8.09 0.24 16.52
N ALA A 126 8.33 -0.86 17.21
CA ALA A 126 7.63 -1.21 18.43
C ALA A 126 7.92 -0.19 19.57
N PRO A 127 7.09 -0.10 20.60
CA PRO A 127 7.28 0.82 21.72
C PRO A 127 8.63 0.65 22.44
N ASP A 128 9.19 -0.56 22.44
CA ASP A 128 10.52 -0.87 22.99
C ASP A 128 11.70 -0.51 22.05
N GLY A 129 11.41 0.10 20.88
CA GLY A 129 12.40 0.53 19.91
C GLY A 129 12.86 -0.55 18.92
N ARG A 130 12.33 -1.78 19.03
CA ARG A 130 12.62 -2.83 18.04
C ARG A 130 12.04 -2.46 16.68
N LYS A 131 12.86 -2.59 15.66
CA LYS A 131 12.44 -2.38 14.26
C LYS A 131 12.11 -3.71 13.61
N MET A 132 11.04 -3.71 12.83
CA MET A 132 10.63 -4.84 12.01
C MET A 132 10.34 -4.33 10.60
N ILE A 133 10.92 -5.01 9.62
CA ILE A 133 10.69 -4.69 8.21
C ILE A 133 10.14 -5.93 7.53
N ILE A 134 8.95 -5.79 6.93
CA ILE A 134 8.28 -6.88 6.22
C ILE A 134 8.11 -6.45 4.77
N LYS A 135 8.59 -7.28 3.86
CA LYS A 135 8.37 -7.15 2.41
C LYS A 135 7.33 -8.16 1.95
N ILE A 136 6.31 -7.68 1.27
CA ILE A 136 5.17 -8.48 0.82
C ILE A 136 5.06 -8.31 -0.70
N PRO A 137 5.49 -9.30 -1.51
CA PRO A 137 5.22 -9.28 -2.94
C PRO A 137 3.73 -9.50 -3.15
N VAL A 138 3.08 -8.56 -3.84
CA VAL A 138 1.64 -8.61 -4.09
C VAL A 138 1.34 -9.55 -5.25
N ASP A 139 0.49 -10.54 -5.01
CA ASP A 139 0.05 -11.48 -6.04
C ASP A 139 -1.14 -10.91 -6.82
N ASN A 140 -2.04 -10.18 -6.13
CA ASN A 140 -3.25 -9.64 -6.73
C ASN A 140 -3.75 -8.39 -5.99
N TYR A 141 -4.56 -7.58 -6.66
CA TYR A 141 -5.23 -6.45 -6.04
C TYR A 141 -6.63 -6.23 -6.61
N ALA A 142 -7.49 -5.63 -5.81
CA ALA A 142 -8.84 -5.24 -6.19
C ALA A 142 -9.14 -3.81 -5.74
N GLU A 143 -9.71 -3.00 -6.63
CA GLU A 143 -10.17 -1.67 -6.30
C GLU A 143 -11.60 -1.74 -5.76
N GLY A 144 -11.82 -1.20 -4.55
CA GLY A 144 -13.14 -1.06 -3.97
C GLY A 144 -13.91 0.10 -4.61
N LYS A 145 -15.23 -0.03 -4.66
CA LYS A 145 -16.11 1.11 -4.98
C LYS A 145 -16.09 2.08 -3.79
N ASN A 146 -15.95 3.37 -4.09
CA ASN A 146 -16.12 4.46 -3.11
C ASN A 146 -17.56 4.55 -2.63
#